data_42ff62949dea0926f48d4b14b5d94897
#
_entry.id   42ff62949dea0926f48d4b14b5d94897
#
_cell.length_a   1.000
_cell.length_b   1.000
_cell.length_c   1.000
_cell.angle_alpha   90.00
_cell.angle_beta   90.00
_cell.angle_gamma   90.00
#
_symmetry.space_group_name_H-M   'P 1'
#
loop_
_entity.id
_entity.type
_entity.pdbx_description
1 polymer ?
#
loop_
_entity_poly.entity_id
_entity_poly.type
_entity_poly.pdbx_seq_one_letter_code
_entity_poly.pdbx_strand_id
1 'polypeptide(L)'
;MSASSNTPRGTRRRGSTVVTRRRAVSVLPQYQTPETHEAALAAIRQFLNGRSSYDVFPVSFRLIVLDTKLEVKKALGALLLNGVVSAPLWDSDTSSFAGMFTVADIIHLIQYYYHTSSYDNAAADVEHFRLESLRRIERELKVPTPPTQTVHPLKPLYEACRLLIQTHARRLPLLDYDEQTGGQVVLSVLTQYRVLKFIAINCRDIINLHMSLRSLGIGTYVDPSSPTPFHPIATATLNTRVFDVVHMFSERGISAVPIIDENGIVVNLYETVDVITLVRLGEYKSLDLTIAAALAHRAPDFPGVITCTPSDSLASLLALVRQRRVHRLVVVEGEDGRKGRLAGIITLSDVLRYVVGDDMDSVSPQSAPAQQLGNESSQQNSPT
;
A
#
# COMPACT_ATOMS: atom_id res chain seq x y z
N MET A 1 -40.52 3.95 56.56
CA MET A 1 -40.50 5.25 55.89
C MET A 1 -39.05 5.52 55.50
N SER A 2 -38.69 5.23 54.28
CA SER A 2 -37.33 5.52 53.75
C SER A 2 -37.49 5.90 52.29
N ALA A 3 -37.20 7.15 51.98
CA ALA A 3 -37.29 7.73 50.65
C ALA A 3 -36.11 7.32 49.84
N SER A 4 -36.30 6.72 48.67
CA SER A 4 -35.34 6.46 47.64
C SER A 4 -35.27 7.64 46.67
N SER A 5 -34.12 8.29 46.59
CA SER A 5 -33.84 9.35 45.63
C SER A 5 -33.37 8.74 44.30
N ASN A 6 -34.11 8.96 43.24
CA ASN A 6 -33.78 8.68 41.86
C ASN A 6 -32.83 9.77 41.32
N THR A 7 -31.63 9.38 40.90
CA THR A 7 -30.72 10.25 40.15
C THR A 7 -30.75 9.88 38.65
N PRO A 8 -30.87 10.81 37.71
CA PRO A 8 -30.93 10.52 36.28
C PRO A 8 -29.53 10.20 35.74
N ARG A 9 -29.44 9.12 34.98
CA ARG A 9 -28.26 8.72 34.21
C ARG A 9 -27.97 9.72 33.08
N GLY A 10 -26.90 10.48 33.22
CA GLY A 10 -26.38 11.32 32.15
C GLY A 10 -25.78 10.48 31.01
N THR A 11 -26.24 10.71 29.80
CA THR A 11 -25.70 10.18 28.56
C THR A 11 -24.29 10.75 28.32
N ARG A 12 -23.26 9.92 28.46
CA ARG A 12 -21.90 10.27 28.06
C ARG A 12 -21.82 10.31 26.52
N ARG A 13 -21.71 11.50 25.95
CA ARG A 13 -21.22 11.71 24.59
C ARG A 13 -19.81 11.17 24.49
N ARG A 14 -19.58 10.16 23.64
CA ARG A 14 -18.24 9.71 23.25
C ARG A 14 -17.58 10.80 22.40
N GLY A 15 -16.70 11.57 23.04
CA GLY A 15 -15.82 12.50 22.34
C GLY A 15 -14.80 11.71 21.50
N SER A 16 -14.62 12.14 20.28
CA SER A 16 -13.53 11.73 19.38
C SER A 16 -12.18 11.90 20.10
N THR A 17 -11.52 10.79 20.40
CA THR A 17 -10.20 10.83 21.05
C THR A 17 -9.14 11.13 20.00
N VAL A 18 -8.84 12.39 19.80
CA VAL A 18 -7.61 12.81 19.13
C VAL A 18 -6.46 12.38 20.03
N VAL A 19 -5.69 11.37 19.61
CA VAL A 19 -4.52 10.89 20.35
C VAL A 19 -3.44 11.98 20.31
N THR A 20 -3.36 12.74 21.36
CA THR A 20 -2.32 13.76 21.57
C THR A 20 -0.96 13.09 21.68
N ARG A 21 -0.08 13.41 20.77
CA ARG A 21 1.31 12.97 20.67
C ARG A 21 2.08 13.40 21.95
N ARG A 22 2.53 12.47 22.79
CA ARG A 22 3.58 12.76 23.76
C ARG A 22 4.87 12.97 22.97
N ARG A 23 5.38 14.21 22.98
CA ARG A 23 6.71 14.56 22.50
C ARG A 23 7.73 13.67 23.20
N ALA A 24 8.41 12.78 22.45
CA ALA A 24 9.65 12.20 22.93
C ALA A 24 10.67 13.33 23.05
N VAL A 25 11.20 13.54 24.25
CA VAL A 25 12.31 14.48 24.46
C VAL A 25 13.50 13.90 23.70
N SER A 26 13.83 14.51 22.56
CA SER A 26 15.03 14.17 21.79
C SER A 26 16.24 14.70 22.54
N VAL A 27 17.05 13.81 23.10
CA VAL A 27 18.44 14.13 23.41
C VAL A 27 19.14 14.27 22.07
N LEU A 28 19.39 15.52 21.66
CA LEU A 28 20.07 15.84 20.41
C LEU A 28 21.54 15.41 20.54
N PRO A 29 22.07 14.58 19.63
CA PRO A 29 23.52 14.38 19.51
C PRO A 29 24.14 15.69 19.01
N GLN A 30 25.32 16.03 19.51
CA GLN A 30 26.00 17.31 19.32
C GLN A 30 26.48 17.62 17.91
N TYR A 31 26.32 16.72 16.92
CA TYR A 31 26.76 16.91 15.53
C TYR A 31 25.76 16.29 14.55
N GLN A 32 24.75 17.06 14.18
CA GLN A 32 23.83 16.69 13.10
C GLN A 32 24.23 17.42 11.82
N THR A 33 25.17 16.87 11.05
CA THR A 33 25.62 17.41 9.77
C THR A 33 25.10 16.52 8.61
N PRO A 34 24.99 17.06 7.39
CA PRO A 34 24.66 16.24 6.21
C PRO A 34 25.60 15.04 6.05
N GLU A 35 26.88 15.16 6.39
CA GLU A 35 27.85 14.07 6.32
C GLU A 35 27.53 12.95 7.30
N THR A 36 27.01 13.25 8.49
CA THR A 36 26.58 12.20 9.43
C THR A 36 25.36 11.46 8.95
N HIS A 37 24.46 12.12 8.23
CA HIS A 37 23.28 11.51 7.60
C HIS A 37 23.70 10.54 6.47
N GLU A 38 24.59 10.99 5.57
CA GLU A 38 25.11 10.16 4.47
C GLU A 38 25.93 8.97 4.99
N ALA A 39 26.75 9.16 6.01
CA ALA A 39 27.46 8.06 6.67
C ALA A 39 26.51 7.01 7.26
N ALA A 40 25.38 7.44 7.84
CA ALA A 40 24.35 6.54 8.33
C ALA A 40 23.67 5.75 7.21
N LEU A 41 23.38 6.37 6.07
CA LEU A 41 22.85 5.68 4.89
C LEU A 41 23.85 4.65 4.36
N ALA A 42 25.13 5.01 4.26
CA ALA A 42 26.17 4.09 3.82
C ALA A 42 26.29 2.87 4.77
N ALA A 43 26.25 3.09 6.08
CA ALA A 43 26.24 2.03 7.07
C ALA A 43 25.02 1.09 6.93
N ILE A 44 23.82 1.63 6.65
CA ILE A 44 22.62 0.83 6.41
C ILE A 44 22.77 0.01 5.12
N ARG A 45 23.27 0.58 4.03
CA ARG A 45 23.53 -0.14 2.77
C ARG A 45 24.55 -1.26 2.96
N GLN A 46 25.62 -1.01 3.69
CA GLN A 46 26.58 -2.03 4.07
C GLN A 46 25.96 -3.14 4.91
N PHE A 47 25.12 -2.79 5.88
CA PHE A 47 24.36 -3.75 6.68
C PHE A 47 23.46 -4.64 5.81
N LEU A 48 22.73 -4.07 4.85
CA LEU A 48 21.87 -4.82 3.92
C LEU A 48 22.66 -5.77 3.02
N ASN A 49 23.86 -5.38 2.58
CA ASN A 49 24.76 -6.24 1.81
C ASN A 49 25.37 -7.39 2.62
N GLY A 50 25.56 -7.17 3.92
CA GLY A 50 26.09 -8.19 4.85
C GLY A 50 25.01 -9.12 5.44
N ARG A 51 23.75 -9.00 5.04
CA ARG A 51 22.63 -9.82 5.50
C ARG A 51 21.96 -10.51 4.32
N SER A 52 21.44 -11.71 4.57
CA SER A 52 20.62 -12.43 3.60
C SER A 52 19.14 -12.09 3.77
N SER A 53 18.35 -12.41 2.76
CA SER A 53 16.88 -12.29 2.88
C SER A 53 16.31 -13.24 3.94
N TYR A 54 17.02 -14.32 4.26
CA TYR A 54 16.68 -15.26 5.34
C TYR A 54 16.72 -14.60 6.72
N ASP A 55 17.65 -13.68 6.97
CA ASP A 55 17.80 -12.99 8.27
C ASP A 55 16.57 -12.14 8.65
N VAL A 56 15.72 -11.82 7.69
CA VAL A 56 14.48 -11.04 7.91
C VAL A 56 13.30 -11.92 8.35
N PHE A 57 13.47 -13.24 8.33
CA PHE A 57 12.39 -14.14 8.72
C PHE A 57 12.07 -13.97 10.21
N PRO A 58 10.80 -13.88 10.57
CA PRO A 58 10.43 -13.97 11.98
C PRO A 58 10.68 -15.39 12.50
N VAL A 59 10.99 -15.52 13.78
CA VAL A 59 11.22 -16.81 14.46
C VAL A 59 10.05 -17.78 14.25
N SER A 60 8.83 -17.24 14.16
CA SER A 60 7.62 -18.01 13.85
C SER A 60 6.72 -17.21 12.94
N PHE A 61 6.24 -17.83 11.87
CA PHE A 61 5.29 -17.20 10.95
C PHE A 61 4.43 -18.25 10.26
N ARG A 62 3.26 -17.82 9.81
CA ARG A 62 2.38 -18.62 8.98
C ARG A 62 2.52 -18.16 7.54
N LEU A 63 2.84 -19.07 6.65
CA LEU A 63 2.82 -18.84 5.20
C LEU A 63 1.48 -19.33 4.65
N ILE A 64 0.78 -18.48 3.94
CA ILE A 64 -0.44 -18.81 3.20
C ILE A 64 -0.04 -18.90 1.73
N VAL A 65 -0.24 -20.04 1.13
CA VAL A 65 -0.08 -20.30 -0.31
C VAL A 65 -1.43 -20.75 -0.85
N LEU A 66 -1.83 -20.25 -1.99
CA LEU A 66 -3.13 -20.52 -2.60
C LEU A 66 -2.93 -21.28 -3.92
N ASP A 67 -3.71 -22.33 -4.13
CA ASP A 67 -3.73 -23.04 -5.41
C ASP A 67 -4.39 -22.17 -6.50
N THR A 68 -3.87 -22.22 -7.72
CA THR A 68 -4.39 -21.43 -8.86
C THR A 68 -5.82 -21.80 -9.23
N LYS A 69 -6.25 -23.03 -8.93
CA LYS A 69 -7.62 -23.52 -9.17
C LYS A 69 -8.63 -23.11 -8.10
N LEU A 70 -8.15 -22.48 -7.00
CA LEU A 70 -9.03 -22.05 -5.92
C LEU A 70 -9.96 -20.92 -6.41
N GLU A 71 -11.19 -20.93 -5.92
CA GLU A 71 -12.16 -19.85 -6.17
C GLU A 71 -11.72 -18.55 -5.47
N VAL A 72 -11.94 -17.42 -6.12
CA VAL A 72 -11.59 -16.08 -5.59
C VAL A 72 -12.24 -15.84 -4.22
N LYS A 73 -13.51 -16.23 -4.03
CA LYS A 73 -14.21 -16.07 -2.74
C LYS A 73 -13.48 -16.78 -1.59
N LYS A 74 -13.04 -18.03 -1.82
CA LYS A 74 -12.30 -18.82 -0.82
C LYS A 74 -10.92 -18.21 -0.55
N ALA A 75 -10.25 -17.77 -1.62
CA ALA A 75 -8.96 -17.08 -1.52
C ALA A 75 -9.04 -15.81 -0.68
N LEU A 76 -10.06 -14.95 -0.92
CA LEU A 76 -10.33 -13.76 -0.12
C LEU A 76 -10.60 -14.09 1.34
N GLY A 77 -11.43 -15.13 1.59
CA GLY A 77 -11.69 -15.62 2.94
C GLY A 77 -10.39 -16.02 3.65
N ALA A 78 -9.50 -16.76 2.97
CA ALA A 78 -8.21 -17.16 3.52
C ALA A 78 -7.30 -15.98 3.83
N LEU A 79 -7.22 -14.98 2.95
CA LEU A 79 -6.43 -13.76 3.20
C LEU A 79 -6.93 -13.01 4.45
N LEU A 80 -8.23 -12.78 4.54
CA LEU A 80 -8.85 -12.01 5.63
C LEU A 80 -8.73 -12.73 6.98
N LEU A 81 -9.01 -14.04 7.03
CA LEU A 81 -8.88 -14.85 8.25
C LEU A 81 -7.46 -14.86 8.81
N ASN A 82 -6.45 -14.73 7.95
CA ASN A 82 -5.05 -14.72 8.34
C ASN A 82 -4.46 -13.31 8.46
N GLY A 83 -5.25 -12.24 8.27
CA GLY A 83 -4.80 -10.86 8.36
C GLY A 83 -3.72 -10.49 7.33
N VAL A 84 -3.73 -11.16 6.17
CA VAL A 84 -2.81 -10.89 5.06
C VAL A 84 -3.56 -10.34 3.85
N VAL A 85 -2.89 -9.55 3.02
CA VAL A 85 -3.48 -8.88 1.85
C VAL A 85 -2.90 -9.39 0.52
N SER A 86 -2.13 -10.46 0.58
CA SER A 86 -1.65 -11.19 -0.60
C SER A 86 -1.10 -12.55 -0.21
N ALA A 87 -1.07 -13.48 -1.15
CA ALA A 87 -0.45 -14.79 -1.00
C ALA A 87 0.22 -15.23 -2.31
N PRO A 88 1.30 -16.04 -2.24
CA PRO A 88 1.82 -16.76 -3.38
C PRO A 88 0.77 -17.68 -3.98
N LEU A 89 0.77 -17.78 -5.31
CA LEU A 89 0.01 -18.73 -6.08
C LEU A 89 0.89 -19.94 -6.40
N TRP A 90 0.32 -21.12 -6.23
CA TRP A 90 0.94 -22.38 -6.57
C TRP A 90 0.12 -23.09 -7.63
N ASP A 91 0.77 -23.54 -8.67
CA ASP A 91 0.15 -24.41 -9.66
C ASP A 91 0.46 -25.87 -9.28
N SER A 92 -0.58 -26.59 -8.84
CA SER A 92 -0.45 -27.98 -8.43
C SER A 92 -0.25 -28.95 -9.60
N ASP A 93 -0.61 -28.57 -10.84
CA ASP A 93 -0.39 -29.41 -12.02
C ASP A 93 1.08 -29.42 -12.44
N THR A 94 1.71 -28.26 -12.42
CA THR A 94 3.13 -28.09 -12.77
C THR A 94 4.06 -28.15 -11.56
N SER A 95 3.51 -28.20 -10.34
CA SER A 95 4.25 -28.15 -9.07
C SER A 95 5.22 -26.97 -9.02
N SER A 96 4.74 -25.78 -9.40
CA SER A 96 5.55 -24.59 -9.53
C SER A 96 4.87 -23.32 -9.00
N PHE A 97 5.69 -22.30 -8.69
CA PHE A 97 5.21 -20.99 -8.33
C PHE A 97 4.56 -20.29 -9.53
N ALA A 98 3.33 -19.83 -9.38
CA ALA A 98 2.50 -19.25 -10.44
C ALA A 98 2.26 -17.74 -10.30
N GLY A 99 2.94 -17.08 -9.35
CA GLY A 99 2.80 -15.64 -9.14
C GLY A 99 2.20 -15.27 -7.79
N MET A 100 1.73 -14.05 -7.67
CA MET A 100 1.13 -13.52 -6.43
C MET A 100 -0.34 -13.20 -6.66
N PHE A 101 -1.18 -13.56 -5.70
CA PHE A 101 -2.54 -13.06 -5.58
C PHE A 101 -2.56 -11.87 -4.61
N THR A 102 -3.12 -10.75 -5.02
CA THR A 102 -3.11 -9.50 -4.27
C THR A 102 -4.49 -8.84 -4.26
N VAL A 103 -4.65 -7.81 -3.43
CA VAL A 103 -5.87 -6.98 -3.43
C VAL A 103 -6.09 -6.27 -4.76
N ALA A 104 -5.02 -5.92 -5.49
CA ALA A 104 -5.13 -5.26 -6.79
C ALA A 104 -5.86 -6.15 -7.81
N ASP A 105 -5.64 -7.46 -7.77
CA ASP A 105 -6.34 -8.41 -8.65
C ASP A 105 -7.87 -8.34 -8.44
N ILE A 106 -8.31 -8.11 -7.22
CA ILE A 106 -9.74 -7.95 -6.90
C ILE A 106 -10.27 -6.60 -7.39
N ILE A 107 -9.50 -5.54 -7.28
CA ILE A 107 -9.86 -4.22 -7.84
C ILE A 107 -10.06 -4.32 -9.36
N HIS A 108 -9.14 -5.01 -10.06
CA HIS A 108 -9.26 -5.24 -11.51
C HIS A 108 -10.48 -6.11 -11.85
N LEU A 109 -10.75 -7.15 -11.04
CA LEU A 109 -11.92 -7.99 -11.22
C LEU A 109 -13.23 -7.20 -11.08
N ILE A 110 -13.33 -6.35 -10.06
CA ILE A 110 -14.48 -5.46 -9.85
C ILE A 110 -14.68 -4.55 -11.06
N GLN A 111 -13.61 -3.95 -11.58
CA GLN A 111 -13.70 -3.07 -12.75
C GLN A 111 -14.10 -3.81 -14.01
N TYR A 112 -13.55 -5.00 -14.24
CA TYR A 112 -13.91 -5.83 -15.38
C TYR A 112 -15.41 -6.10 -15.43
N TYR A 113 -15.98 -6.55 -14.32
CA TYR A 113 -17.40 -6.83 -14.23
C TYR A 113 -18.28 -5.59 -14.37
N TYR A 114 -17.84 -4.46 -13.82
CA TYR A 114 -18.58 -3.21 -13.97
C TYR A 114 -18.71 -2.76 -15.42
N HIS A 115 -17.68 -3.04 -16.24
CA HIS A 115 -17.68 -2.67 -17.66
C HIS A 115 -18.35 -3.69 -18.60
N THR A 116 -18.44 -4.95 -18.19
CA THR A 116 -18.84 -6.04 -19.10
C THR A 116 -20.20 -6.66 -18.81
N SER A 117 -20.76 -6.52 -17.63
CA SER A 117 -21.97 -7.24 -17.20
C SER A 117 -22.99 -6.35 -16.53
N SER A 118 -24.29 -6.75 -16.59
CA SER A 118 -25.26 -6.19 -15.66
C SER A 118 -24.92 -6.63 -14.23
N TYR A 119 -25.09 -5.73 -13.30
CA TYR A 119 -24.63 -5.82 -11.90
C TYR A 119 -25.07 -7.10 -11.16
N ASP A 120 -26.24 -7.64 -11.48
CA ASP A 120 -26.79 -8.82 -10.82
C ASP A 120 -26.12 -10.14 -11.22
N ASN A 121 -25.58 -10.25 -12.43
CA ASN A 121 -24.84 -11.43 -12.90
C ASN A 121 -23.38 -11.40 -12.45
N ALA A 122 -22.80 -10.21 -12.35
CA ALA A 122 -21.40 -10.03 -11.94
C ALA A 122 -21.11 -10.61 -10.55
N ALA A 123 -22.03 -10.46 -9.60
CA ALA A 123 -21.86 -10.94 -8.24
C ALA A 123 -21.81 -12.48 -8.15
N ALA A 124 -22.67 -13.16 -8.90
CA ALA A 124 -22.71 -14.62 -8.93
C ALA A 124 -21.46 -15.19 -9.63
N ASP A 125 -21.02 -14.56 -10.70
CA ASP A 125 -19.86 -15.00 -11.47
C ASP A 125 -18.54 -14.83 -10.69
N VAL A 126 -18.38 -13.74 -9.94
CA VAL A 126 -17.18 -13.51 -9.09
C VAL A 126 -17.01 -14.59 -8.04
N GLU A 127 -18.10 -15.13 -7.48
CA GLU A 127 -18.04 -16.18 -6.45
C GLU A 127 -17.41 -17.49 -6.95
N HIS A 128 -17.66 -17.83 -8.21
CA HIS A 128 -17.17 -19.06 -8.85
C HIS A 128 -15.90 -18.86 -9.68
N PHE A 129 -15.39 -17.63 -9.72
CA PHE A 129 -14.21 -17.31 -10.51
C PHE A 129 -12.95 -17.91 -9.89
N ARG A 130 -12.13 -18.60 -10.70
CA ARG A 130 -10.88 -19.19 -10.27
C ARG A 130 -9.71 -18.23 -10.40
N LEU A 131 -8.72 -18.35 -9.51
CA LEU A 131 -7.54 -17.48 -9.50
C LEU A 131 -6.75 -17.52 -10.81
N GLU A 132 -6.67 -18.68 -11.47
CA GLU A 132 -6.00 -18.83 -12.78
C GLU A 132 -6.59 -17.92 -13.87
N SER A 133 -7.90 -17.64 -13.80
CA SER A 133 -8.59 -16.80 -14.78
C SER A 133 -8.35 -15.30 -14.58
N LEU A 134 -7.83 -14.86 -13.42
CA LEU A 134 -7.54 -13.45 -13.15
C LEU A 134 -6.53 -12.88 -14.15
N ARG A 135 -5.51 -13.66 -14.53
CA ARG A 135 -4.49 -13.25 -15.51
C ARG A 135 -5.05 -13.01 -16.92
N ARG A 136 -6.17 -13.68 -17.26
CA ARG A 136 -6.88 -13.40 -18.51
C ARG A 136 -7.58 -12.05 -18.44
N ILE A 137 -8.27 -11.76 -17.35
CA ILE A 137 -8.95 -10.47 -17.13
C ILE A 137 -7.95 -9.32 -17.16
N GLU A 138 -6.83 -9.43 -16.49
CA GLU A 138 -5.79 -8.39 -16.51
C GLU A 138 -5.31 -8.09 -17.92
N ARG A 139 -5.13 -9.12 -18.76
CA ARG A 139 -4.79 -8.95 -20.18
C ARG A 139 -5.89 -8.25 -20.97
N GLU A 140 -7.16 -8.58 -20.75
CA GLU A 140 -8.31 -7.93 -21.38
C GLU A 140 -8.43 -6.46 -20.97
N LEU A 141 -8.17 -6.15 -19.70
CA LEU A 141 -8.11 -4.78 -19.19
C LEU A 141 -6.83 -4.02 -19.59
N LYS A 142 -5.88 -4.70 -20.29
CA LYS A 142 -4.56 -4.15 -20.63
C LYS A 142 -3.76 -3.68 -19.41
N VAL A 143 -3.98 -4.31 -18.26
CA VAL A 143 -3.21 -4.05 -17.05
C VAL A 143 -1.85 -4.73 -17.20
N PRO A 144 -0.74 -4.07 -16.85
CA PRO A 144 0.58 -4.69 -16.87
C PRO A 144 0.60 -5.94 -15.98
N THR A 145 1.07 -7.06 -16.54
CA THR A 145 1.20 -8.30 -15.76
C THR A 145 2.11 -8.06 -14.57
N PRO A 146 1.67 -8.39 -13.34
CA PRO A 146 2.53 -8.25 -12.17
C PRO A 146 3.84 -9.04 -12.35
N PRO A 147 4.98 -8.48 -11.97
CA PRO A 147 6.24 -9.18 -12.08
C PRO A 147 6.22 -10.45 -11.23
N THR A 148 6.54 -11.59 -11.83
CA THR A 148 6.69 -12.90 -11.17
C THR A 148 8.08 -13.11 -10.60
N GLN A 149 8.77 -12.03 -10.25
CA GLN A 149 10.12 -12.12 -9.75
C GLN A 149 10.16 -12.70 -8.35
N THR A 150 11.17 -13.52 -8.14
CA THR A 150 11.45 -14.21 -6.88
C THR A 150 12.91 -14.02 -6.53
N VAL A 151 13.27 -14.26 -5.29
CA VAL A 151 14.66 -14.24 -4.86
C VAL A 151 14.96 -15.44 -3.98
N HIS A 152 16.17 -15.98 -4.14
CA HIS A 152 16.64 -17.04 -3.26
C HIS A 152 16.93 -16.48 -1.85
N PRO A 153 16.54 -17.16 -0.76
CA PRO A 153 16.64 -16.63 0.60
C PRO A 153 18.06 -16.28 1.04
N LEU A 154 19.08 -16.96 0.52
CA LEU A 154 20.49 -16.69 0.85
C LEU A 154 21.11 -15.53 0.06
N LYS A 155 20.39 -14.96 -0.92
CA LYS A 155 20.86 -13.76 -1.62
C LYS A 155 20.93 -12.56 -0.66
N PRO A 156 21.87 -11.62 -0.92
CA PRO A 156 21.98 -10.39 -0.14
C PRO A 156 20.64 -9.67 -0.03
N LEU A 157 20.31 -9.20 1.16
CA LEU A 157 19.05 -8.46 1.40
C LEU A 157 19.00 -7.18 0.55
N TYR A 158 20.15 -6.59 0.25
CA TYR A 158 20.24 -5.43 -0.64
C TYR A 158 19.71 -5.73 -2.05
N GLU A 159 20.03 -6.89 -2.64
CA GLU A 159 19.50 -7.31 -3.94
C GLU A 159 17.97 -7.45 -3.90
N ALA A 160 17.44 -8.08 -2.85
CA ALA A 160 16.01 -8.21 -2.67
C ALA A 160 15.30 -6.85 -2.52
N CYS A 161 15.94 -5.89 -1.84
CA CYS A 161 15.43 -4.51 -1.74
C CYS A 161 15.40 -3.82 -3.11
N ARG A 162 16.47 -3.97 -3.91
CA ARG A 162 16.49 -3.42 -5.28
C ARG A 162 15.39 -4.02 -6.15
N LEU A 163 15.15 -5.33 -6.09
CA LEU A 163 14.05 -5.98 -6.81
C LEU A 163 12.68 -5.44 -6.37
N LEU A 164 12.45 -5.26 -5.07
CA LEU A 164 11.21 -4.66 -4.55
C LEU A 164 10.97 -3.24 -5.10
N ILE A 165 12.03 -2.47 -5.35
CA ILE A 165 11.95 -1.10 -5.88
C ILE A 165 11.74 -1.13 -7.39
N GLN A 166 12.58 -1.86 -8.13
CA GLN A 166 12.60 -1.90 -9.60
C GLN A 166 11.31 -2.47 -10.19
N THR A 167 10.73 -3.48 -9.52
CA THR A 167 9.51 -4.13 -9.97
C THR A 167 8.25 -3.46 -9.45
N HIS A 168 8.38 -2.38 -8.67
CA HIS A 168 7.28 -1.76 -7.93
C HIS A 168 6.48 -2.75 -7.07
N ALA A 169 7.08 -3.92 -6.80
CA ALA A 169 6.45 -4.95 -5.98
C ALA A 169 6.51 -4.55 -4.51
N ARG A 170 5.39 -4.66 -3.84
CA ARG A 170 5.33 -4.46 -2.38
C ARG A 170 5.76 -5.71 -1.61
N ARG A 171 5.83 -6.84 -2.30
CA ARG A 171 6.11 -8.17 -1.79
C ARG A 171 6.91 -8.97 -2.79
N LEU A 172 7.87 -9.73 -2.30
CA LEU A 172 8.77 -10.54 -3.10
C LEU A 172 8.78 -11.95 -2.50
N PRO A 173 8.32 -12.97 -3.23
CA PRO A 173 8.40 -14.35 -2.78
C PRO A 173 9.85 -14.80 -2.67
N LEU A 174 10.16 -15.54 -1.62
CA LEU A 174 11.44 -16.19 -1.42
C LEU A 174 11.29 -17.65 -1.79
N LEU A 175 11.95 -18.06 -2.88
CA LEU A 175 11.93 -19.41 -3.40
C LEU A 175 13.28 -20.09 -3.22
N ASP A 176 13.20 -21.35 -2.88
CA ASP A 176 14.31 -22.30 -2.88
C ASP A 176 13.97 -23.48 -3.76
N TYR A 177 14.94 -24.35 -3.98
CA TYR A 177 14.78 -25.57 -4.74
C TYR A 177 15.15 -26.75 -3.84
N ASP A 178 14.29 -27.75 -3.80
CA ASP A 178 14.58 -29.01 -3.13
C ASP A 178 15.70 -29.75 -3.91
N GLU A 179 16.80 -30.02 -3.24
CA GLU A 179 17.99 -30.64 -3.87
C GLU A 179 17.74 -32.05 -4.39
N GLN A 180 16.76 -32.77 -3.82
CA GLN A 180 16.45 -34.16 -4.18
C GLN A 180 15.48 -34.25 -5.36
N THR A 181 14.49 -33.37 -5.39
CA THR A 181 13.42 -33.40 -6.40
C THR A 181 13.59 -32.37 -7.50
N GLY A 182 14.45 -31.36 -7.30
CA GLY A 182 14.54 -30.18 -8.16
C GLY A 182 13.31 -29.29 -8.13
N GLY A 183 12.35 -29.60 -7.24
CA GLY A 183 11.08 -28.88 -7.11
C GLY A 183 11.24 -27.52 -6.46
N GLN A 184 10.41 -26.56 -6.87
CA GLN A 184 10.36 -25.26 -6.25
C GLN A 184 9.71 -25.32 -4.86
N VAL A 185 10.21 -24.53 -3.91
CA VAL A 185 9.65 -24.41 -2.56
C VAL A 185 9.50 -22.94 -2.20
N VAL A 186 8.28 -22.50 -1.89
CA VAL A 186 8.02 -21.16 -1.39
C VAL A 186 8.29 -21.13 0.10
N LEU A 187 9.37 -20.47 0.52
CA LEU A 187 9.78 -20.40 1.92
C LEU A 187 9.10 -19.26 2.68
N SER A 188 8.97 -18.10 2.07
CA SER A 188 8.38 -16.91 2.71
C SER A 188 8.03 -15.85 1.68
N VAL A 189 7.46 -14.75 2.17
CA VAL A 189 7.23 -13.53 1.38
C VAL A 189 7.90 -12.36 2.10
N LEU A 190 8.91 -11.79 1.45
CA LEU A 190 9.56 -10.56 1.91
C LEU A 190 8.66 -9.37 1.60
N THR A 191 8.54 -8.43 2.54
CA THR A 191 7.75 -7.22 2.36
C THR A 191 8.56 -5.98 2.69
N GLN A 192 8.28 -4.86 2.04
CA GLN A 192 8.92 -3.58 2.34
C GLN A 192 8.84 -3.23 3.84
N TYR A 193 7.68 -3.51 4.47
CA TYR A 193 7.52 -3.30 5.91
C TYR A 193 8.49 -4.14 6.74
N ARG A 194 8.66 -5.43 6.42
CA ARG A 194 9.58 -6.32 7.15
C ARG A 194 11.03 -5.84 7.01
N VAL A 195 11.43 -5.45 5.81
CA VAL A 195 12.78 -4.90 5.56
C VAL A 195 13.01 -3.64 6.38
N LEU A 196 12.13 -2.64 6.27
CA LEU A 196 12.28 -1.38 7.00
C LEU A 196 12.24 -1.58 8.52
N LYS A 197 11.40 -2.50 9.00
CA LYS A 197 11.38 -2.87 10.42
C LYS A 197 12.66 -3.55 10.85
N PHE A 198 13.23 -4.44 10.01
CA PHE A 198 14.51 -5.11 10.27
C PHE A 198 15.65 -4.10 10.37
N ILE A 199 15.72 -3.13 9.48
CA ILE A 199 16.65 -2.00 9.55
C ILE A 199 16.43 -1.22 10.84
N ALA A 200 15.18 -0.84 11.15
CA ALA A 200 14.84 -0.02 12.31
C ALA A 200 15.13 -0.70 13.66
N ILE A 201 15.22 -2.03 13.69
CA ILE A 201 15.55 -2.80 14.92
C ILE A 201 17.06 -3.00 15.04
N ASN A 202 17.75 -3.30 13.94
CA ASN A 202 19.10 -3.83 13.97
C ASN A 202 20.19 -2.79 13.65
N CYS A 203 19.85 -1.69 12.93
CA CYS A 203 20.81 -0.63 12.62
C CYS A 203 20.77 0.47 13.68
N ARG A 204 21.87 0.70 14.37
CA ARG A 204 21.99 1.79 15.36
C ARG A 204 22.10 3.15 14.71
N ASP A 205 22.66 3.22 13.53
CA ASP A 205 22.95 4.44 12.77
C ASP A 205 21.69 5.20 12.31
N ILE A 206 20.51 4.57 12.38
CA ILE A 206 19.23 5.23 12.07
C ILE A 206 18.99 6.50 12.90
N ILE A 207 19.60 6.62 14.09
CA ILE A 207 19.50 7.79 14.95
C ILE A 207 20.08 9.04 14.28
N ASN A 208 21.04 8.85 13.37
CA ASN A 208 21.73 9.92 12.65
C ASN A 208 20.99 10.37 11.37
N LEU A 209 19.86 9.72 11.01
CA LEU A 209 19.01 10.10 9.88
C LEU A 209 18.09 11.28 10.25
N HIS A 210 18.70 12.41 10.61
CA HIS A 210 18.03 13.56 11.21
C HIS A 210 17.41 14.53 10.20
N MET A 211 17.76 14.45 8.92
CA MET A 211 17.23 15.34 7.89
C MET A 211 15.72 15.17 7.72
N SER A 212 15.03 16.26 7.38
CA SER A 212 13.57 16.26 7.26
C SER A 212 13.11 15.48 6.03
N LEU A 213 11.95 14.84 6.13
CA LEU A 213 11.37 14.03 5.04
C LEU A 213 11.19 14.87 3.76
N ARG A 214 10.80 16.14 3.90
CA ARG A 214 10.62 17.04 2.75
C ARG A 214 11.96 17.44 2.12
N SER A 215 12.98 17.77 2.92
CA SER A 215 14.30 18.12 2.36
C SER A 215 14.97 16.95 1.63
N LEU A 216 14.64 15.71 2.03
CA LEU A 216 15.12 14.49 1.40
C LEU A 216 14.30 14.09 0.16
N GLY A 217 13.20 14.79 -0.15
CA GLY A 217 12.31 14.45 -1.26
C GLY A 217 11.58 13.11 -1.08
N ILE A 218 11.42 12.64 0.17
CA ILE A 218 10.78 11.34 0.45
C ILE A 218 9.26 11.52 0.43
N GLY A 219 8.58 10.85 -0.50
CA GLY A 219 7.14 10.88 -0.67
C GLY A 219 6.67 11.83 -1.76
N THR A 220 5.35 11.91 -1.91
CA THR A 220 4.67 12.81 -2.85
C THR A 220 4.03 13.94 -2.08
N TYR A 221 4.30 15.17 -2.47
CA TYR A 221 3.79 16.37 -1.82
C TYR A 221 2.82 17.11 -2.73
N VAL A 222 1.87 17.81 -2.11
CA VAL A 222 0.95 18.71 -2.81
C VAL A 222 1.75 19.81 -3.50
N ASP A 223 1.45 20.05 -4.76
CA ASP A 223 2.00 21.13 -5.56
C ASP A 223 1.12 22.38 -5.40
N PRO A 224 1.59 23.42 -4.70
CA PRO A 224 0.82 24.64 -4.48
C PRO A 224 0.62 25.46 -5.77
N SER A 225 1.39 25.17 -6.83
CA SER A 225 1.27 25.86 -8.12
C SER A 225 0.22 25.23 -9.04
N SER A 226 -0.25 24.05 -8.71
CA SER A 226 -1.24 23.34 -9.52
C SER A 226 -2.63 23.98 -9.41
N PRO A 227 -3.35 24.15 -10.55
CA PRO A 227 -4.74 24.60 -10.52
C PRO A 227 -5.70 23.60 -9.87
N THR A 228 -5.31 22.33 -9.84
CA THR A 228 -6.11 21.27 -9.20
C THR A 228 -5.72 21.14 -7.72
N PRO A 229 -6.68 21.32 -6.80
CA PRO A 229 -6.40 21.16 -5.37
C PRO A 229 -5.77 19.80 -5.05
N PHE A 230 -4.76 19.81 -4.18
CA PHE A 230 -4.04 18.62 -3.70
C PHE A 230 -3.29 17.81 -4.77
N HIS A 231 -3.24 18.28 -6.03
CA HIS A 231 -2.44 17.62 -7.07
C HIS A 231 -0.97 17.45 -6.61
N PRO A 232 -0.31 16.31 -6.89
CA PRO A 232 -0.79 15.15 -7.67
C PRO A 232 -1.52 14.08 -6.82
N ILE A 233 -1.83 14.35 -5.57
CA ILE A 233 -2.44 13.38 -4.65
C ILE A 233 -3.93 13.24 -4.96
N ALA A 234 -4.39 11.99 -5.18
CA ALA A 234 -5.80 11.70 -5.26
C ALA A 234 -6.45 11.85 -3.88
N THR A 235 -7.56 12.57 -3.81
CA THR A 235 -8.33 12.79 -2.58
C THR A 235 -9.79 12.44 -2.82
N ALA A 236 -10.52 12.15 -1.73
CA ALA A 236 -11.95 11.97 -1.74
C ALA A 236 -12.56 12.59 -0.48
N THR A 237 -13.87 12.69 -0.43
CA THR A 237 -14.63 13.13 0.74
C THR A 237 -15.44 11.97 1.31
N LEU A 238 -16.06 12.16 2.47
CA LEU A 238 -16.94 11.16 3.06
C LEU A 238 -18.19 10.87 2.19
N ASN A 239 -18.56 11.81 1.31
CA ASN A 239 -19.71 11.68 0.41
C ASN A 239 -19.36 11.05 -0.94
N THR A 240 -18.08 10.88 -1.25
CA THR A 240 -17.61 10.22 -2.48
C THR A 240 -18.06 8.76 -2.47
N ARG A 241 -18.47 8.22 -3.62
CA ARG A 241 -18.85 6.81 -3.73
C ARG A 241 -17.61 5.90 -3.70
N VAL A 242 -17.79 4.73 -3.13
CA VAL A 242 -16.72 3.70 -3.08
C VAL A 242 -16.23 3.38 -4.49
N PHE A 243 -17.16 3.25 -5.46
CA PHE A 243 -16.81 2.95 -6.84
C PHE A 243 -15.85 3.98 -7.46
N ASP A 244 -16.07 5.28 -7.22
CA ASP A 244 -15.20 6.34 -7.73
C ASP A 244 -13.78 6.20 -7.16
N VAL A 245 -13.64 5.80 -5.90
CA VAL A 245 -12.33 5.57 -5.26
C VAL A 245 -11.68 4.27 -5.78
N VAL A 246 -12.46 3.22 -6.03
CA VAL A 246 -11.97 1.98 -6.66
C VAL A 246 -11.42 2.26 -8.06
N HIS A 247 -12.09 3.13 -8.82
CA HIS A 247 -11.61 3.59 -10.12
C HIS A 247 -10.27 4.35 -10.00
N MET A 248 -10.13 5.25 -9.02
CA MET A 248 -8.86 5.92 -8.73
C MET A 248 -7.73 4.93 -8.38
N PHE A 249 -8.04 3.86 -7.63
CA PHE A 249 -7.04 2.84 -7.31
C PHE A 249 -6.47 2.16 -8.54
N SER A 250 -7.32 1.80 -9.48
CA SER A 250 -6.89 1.13 -10.72
C SER A 250 -6.20 2.09 -11.68
N GLU A 251 -6.83 3.22 -11.98
CA GLU A 251 -6.36 4.17 -12.97
C GLU A 251 -4.97 4.75 -12.62
N ARG A 252 -4.77 5.04 -11.33
CA ARG A 252 -3.53 5.64 -10.83
C ARG A 252 -2.54 4.64 -10.22
N GLY A 253 -2.87 3.35 -10.16
CA GLY A 253 -2.03 2.32 -9.53
C GLY A 253 -1.78 2.55 -8.03
N ILE A 254 -2.68 3.31 -7.35
CA ILE A 254 -2.57 3.63 -5.93
C ILE A 254 -3.37 2.65 -5.07
N SER A 255 -3.12 2.63 -3.78
CA SER A 255 -3.78 1.69 -2.86
C SER A 255 -4.38 2.36 -1.64
N ALA A 256 -4.41 3.67 -1.61
CA ALA A 256 -5.10 4.48 -0.61
C ALA A 256 -5.36 5.89 -1.13
N VAL A 257 -6.44 6.47 -0.62
CA VAL A 257 -6.87 7.83 -0.91
C VAL A 257 -7.15 8.53 0.42
N PRO A 258 -6.50 9.66 0.74
CA PRO A 258 -6.85 10.50 1.88
C PRO A 258 -8.28 11.03 1.73
N ILE A 259 -9.05 10.90 2.80
CA ILE A 259 -10.39 11.47 2.90
C ILE A 259 -10.28 12.80 3.62
N ILE A 260 -10.70 13.85 2.95
CA ILE A 260 -10.57 15.25 3.43
C ILE A 260 -11.95 15.89 3.60
N ASP A 261 -11.98 16.89 4.47
CA ASP A 261 -13.13 17.78 4.61
C ASP A 261 -13.06 18.98 3.63
N GLU A 262 -14.01 19.90 3.74
CA GLU A 262 -14.10 21.10 2.91
C GLU A 262 -12.90 22.04 3.06
N ASN A 263 -12.21 21.98 4.20
CA ASN A 263 -11.02 22.78 4.50
C ASN A 263 -9.71 22.09 4.07
N GLY A 264 -9.82 20.87 3.53
CA GLY A 264 -8.68 20.03 3.18
C GLY A 264 -8.01 19.35 4.38
N ILE A 265 -8.69 19.30 5.53
CA ILE A 265 -8.23 18.57 6.72
C ILE A 265 -8.43 17.08 6.49
N VAL A 266 -7.42 16.30 6.79
CA VAL A 266 -7.49 14.83 6.69
C VAL A 266 -8.35 14.27 7.82
N VAL A 267 -9.50 13.72 7.44
CA VAL A 267 -10.44 13.10 8.39
C VAL A 267 -10.30 11.58 8.47
N ASN A 268 -9.88 10.95 7.36
CA ASN A 268 -9.67 9.50 7.29
C ASN A 268 -8.75 9.13 6.12
N LEU A 269 -8.52 7.82 5.96
CA LEU A 269 -7.82 7.24 4.83
C LEU A 269 -8.61 6.03 4.36
N TYR A 270 -8.97 5.96 3.07
CA TYR A 270 -9.62 4.80 2.48
C TYR A 270 -8.59 3.97 1.72
N GLU A 271 -8.54 2.68 1.99
CA GLU A 271 -7.52 1.77 1.47
C GLU A 271 -8.14 0.63 0.67
N THR A 272 -7.36 0.03 -0.22
CA THR A 272 -7.83 -1.14 -1.00
C THR A 272 -8.28 -2.30 -0.12
N VAL A 273 -7.75 -2.43 1.12
CA VAL A 273 -8.19 -3.45 2.08
C VAL A 273 -9.62 -3.23 2.57
N ASP A 274 -10.09 -1.98 2.60
CA ASP A 274 -11.48 -1.66 2.99
C ASP A 274 -12.47 -2.18 1.94
N VAL A 275 -12.09 -2.11 0.65
CA VAL A 275 -12.88 -2.67 -0.46
C VAL A 275 -13.06 -4.18 -0.29
N ILE A 276 -11.99 -4.91 0.07
CA ILE A 276 -12.09 -6.36 0.30
C ILE A 276 -13.09 -6.68 1.42
N THR A 277 -13.10 -5.87 2.47
CA THR A 277 -14.04 -6.08 3.58
C THR A 277 -15.48 -6.00 3.10
N LEU A 278 -15.81 -5.06 2.22
CA LEU A 278 -17.13 -4.95 1.60
C LEU A 278 -17.44 -6.15 0.69
N VAL A 279 -16.49 -6.53 -0.18
CA VAL A 279 -16.66 -7.68 -1.10
C VAL A 279 -16.92 -8.98 -0.33
N ARG A 280 -16.24 -9.20 0.81
CA ARG A 280 -16.44 -10.38 1.65
C ARG A 280 -17.86 -10.49 2.21
N LEU A 281 -18.47 -9.36 2.53
CA LEU A 281 -19.85 -9.32 3.07
C LEU A 281 -20.89 -9.72 2.02
N GLY A 282 -20.48 -10.02 0.77
CA GLY A 282 -21.38 -10.37 -0.33
C GLY A 282 -22.19 -9.18 -0.85
N GLU A 283 -21.87 -8.01 -0.37
CA GLU A 283 -22.57 -6.78 -0.71
C GLU A 283 -21.90 -6.09 -1.89
N TYR A 284 -21.86 -6.72 -3.08
CA TYR A 284 -21.36 -6.07 -4.30
C TYR A 284 -22.16 -4.79 -4.65
N LYS A 285 -23.43 -4.69 -4.20
CA LYS A 285 -24.21 -3.44 -4.22
C LYS A 285 -23.60 -2.34 -3.33
N SER A 286 -22.68 -2.69 -2.45
CA SER A 286 -22.00 -1.76 -1.54
C SER A 286 -21.00 -0.84 -2.23
N LEU A 287 -20.71 -1.04 -3.52
CA LEU A 287 -19.86 -0.11 -4.29
C LEU A 287 -20.56 1.24 -4.54
N ASP A 288 -21.89 1.28 -4.47
CA ASP A 288 -22.66 2.52 -4.53
C ASP A 288 -22.73 3.27 -3.19
N LEU A 289 -22.25 2.64 -2.10
CA LEU A 289 -22.16 3.30 -0.81
C LEU A 289 -21.22 4.51 -0.86
N THR A 290 -21.51 5.47 0.00
CA THR A 290 -20.54 6.53 0.28
C THR A 290 -19.37 6.00 1.11
N ILE A 291 -18.22 6.66 1.03
CA ILE A 291 -17.06 6.35 1.88
C ILE A 291 -17.43 6.38 3.36
N ALA A 292 -18.29 7.31 3.78
CA ALA A 292 -18.78 7.35 5.16
C ALA A 292 -19.47 6.04 5.59
N ALA A 293 -20.37 5.52 4.76
CA ALA A 293 -21.06 4.27 5.02
C ALA A 293 -20.09 3.07 4.97
N ALA A 294 -19.20 3.03 4.00
CA ALA A 294 -18.20 1.96 3.87
C ALA A 294 -17.24 1.89 5.08
N LEU A 295 -16.79 3.03 5.59
CA LEU A 295 -15.93 3.11 6.77
C LEU A 295 -16.62 2.61 8.06
N ALA A 296 -17.94 2.62 8.12
CA ALA A 296 -18.70 2.06 9.25
C ALA A 296 -18.54 0.53 9.37
N HIS A 297 -18.20 -0.16 8.28
CA HIS A 297 -17.93 -1.60 8.25
C HIS A 297 -16.50 -1.97 8.63
N ARG A 298 -15.63 -0.97 8.84
CA ARG A 298 -14.24 -1.19 9.24
C ARG A 298 -14.18 -1.77 10.65
N ALA A 299 -13.19 -2.64 10.87
CA ALA A 299 -12.96 -3.24 12.17
C ALA A 299 -12.73 -2.17 13.27
N PRO A 300 -13.31 -2.37 14.48
CA PRO A 300 -13.25 -1.37 15.55
C PRO A 300 -11.84 -1.13 16.12
N ASP A 301 -10.90 -2.03 15.83
CA ASP A 301 -9.48 -1.96 16.23
C ASP A 301 -8.61 -1.18 15.24
N PHE A 302 -9.20 -0.52 14.25
CA PHE A 302 -8.47 0.32 13.32
C PHE A 302 -7.69 1.43 14.07
N PRO A 303 -6.36 1.51 13.93
CA PRO A 303 -5.52 2.38 14.74
C PRO A 303 -5.60 3.87 14.37
N GLY A 304 -6.46 4.24 13.43
CA GLY A 304 -6.55 5.60 12.88
C GLY A 304 -5.53 5.87 11.77
N VAL A 305 -5.62 7.06 11.19
CA VAL A 305 -4.67 7.51 10.16
C VAL A 305 -3.33 7.83 10.83
N ILE A 306 -2.26 7.24 10.29
CA ILE A 306 -0.90 7.53 10.75
C ILE A 306 -0.40 8.75 9.99
N THR A 307 -0.14 9.82 10.71
CA THR A 307 0.29 11.10 10.15
C THR A 307 1.71 11.46 10.57
N CYS A 308 2.37 12.24 9.74
CA CYS A 308 3.62 12.93 10.01
C CYS A 308 3.57 14.36 9.47
N THR A 309 4.59 15.16 9.76
CA THR A 309 4.76 16.50 9.19
C THR A 309 5.92 16.53 8.20
N PRO A 310 5.99 17.51 7.28
CA PRO A 310 7.11 17.64 6.36
C PRO A 310 8.47 17.81 7.06
N SER A 311 8.47 18.35 8.28
CA SER A 311 9.65 18.59 9.12
C SER A 311 10.08 17.38 9.96
N ASP A 312 9.27 16.32 10.01
CA ASP A 312 9.68 15.08 10.70
C ASP A 312 10.90 14.46 10.01
N SER A 313 11.82 13.89 10.81
CA SER A 313 13.04 13.27 10.27
C SER A 313 12.80 11.83 9.82
N LEU A 314 13.68 11.33 8.94
CA LEU A 314 13.68 9.92 8.54
C LEU A 314 13.90 9.00 9.74
N ALA A 315 14.72 9.42 10.73
CA ALA A 315 14.89 8.69 11.99
C ALA A 315 13.58 8.51 12.76
N SER A 316 12.78 9.58 12.86
CA SER A 316 11.47 9.51 13.54
C SER A 316 10.48 8.63 12.80
N LEU A 317 10.52 8.63 11.46
CA LEU A 317 9.70 7.72 10.65
C LEU A 317 10.09 6.25 10.88
N LEU A 318 11.39 5.92 10.85
CA LEU A 318 11.86 4.55 11.10
C LEU A 318 11.57 4.12 12.55
N ALA A 319 11.66 5.02 13.52
CA ALA A 319 11.25 4.73 14.89
C ALA A 319 9.75 4.40 15.00
N LEU A 320 8.91 5.06 14.20
CA LEU A 320 7.48 4.75 14.12
C LEU A 320 7.23 3.37 13.47
N VAL A 321 7.96 3.02 12.40
CA VAL A 321 7.91 1.68 11.75
C VAL A 321 8.33 0.58 12.73
N ARG A 322 9.30 0.85 13.60
CA ARG A 322 9.71 -0.08 14.67
C ARG A 322 8.59 -0.36 15.67
N GLN A 323 7.83 0.68 16.05
CA GLN A 323 6.82 0.61 17.12
C GLN A 323 5.46 0.09 16.61
N ARG A 324 5.08 0.40 15.39
CA ARG A 324 3.75 0.15 14.83
C ARG A 324 3.83 -0.51 13.47
N ARG A 325 2.76 -1.21 13.09
CA ARG A 325 2.57 -1.63 11.71
C ARG A 325 2.15 -0.41 10.88
N VAL A 326 3.04 0.03 10.02
CA VAL A 326 2.85 1.19 9.13
C VAL A 326 2.88 0.70 7.69
N HIS A 327 1.94 1.13 6.86
CA HIS A 327 1.94 0.87 5.42
C HIS A 327 2.20 2.15 4.62
N ARG A 328 1.78 3.28 5.17
CA ARG A 328 1.99 4.63 4.65
C ARG A 328 1.78 5.66 5.74
N LEU A 329 2.20 6.89 5.48
CA LEU A 329 1.95 8.04 6.34
C LEU A 329 1.29 9.12 5.50
N VAL A 330 0.29 9.77 6.07
CA VAL A 330 -0.28 10.98 5.48
C VAL A 330 0.49 12.17 6.05
N VAL A 331 1.09 12.95 5.18
CA VAL A 331 1.80 14.16 5.58
C VAL A 331 0.79 15.27 5.75
N VAL A 332 0.79 15.91 6.92
CA VAL A 332 -0.13 17.00 7.25
C VAL A 332 0.61 18.24 7.72
N GLU A 333 0.04 19.40 7.46
CA GLU A 333 0.56 20.66 7.99
C GLU A 333 0.46 20.66 9.53
N GLY A 334 1.51 21.12 10.20
CA GLY A 334 1.61 21.17 11.67
C GLY A 334 1.40 22.55 12.27
N GLU A 335 1.33 23.61 11.43
CA GLU A 335 1.21 25.00 11.84
C GLU A 335 -0.21 25.35 12.31
N ASP A 336 -0.30 26.28 13.23
CA ASP A 336 -1.58 26.79 13.71
C ASP A 336 -2.39 27.42 12.57
N GLY A 337 -3.68 27.12 12.51
CA GLY A 337 -4.60 27.53 11.45
C GLY A 337 -4.66 26.62 10.21
N ARG A 338 -3.66 25.76 9.99
CA ARG A 338 -3.63 24.75 8.92
C ARG A 338 -3.39 23.34 9.44
N LYS A 339 -3.39 23.15 10.73
CA LYS A 339 -3.10 21.90 11.39
C LYS A 339 -4.01 20.78 10.90
N GLY A 340 -3.37 19.71 10.40
CA GLY A 340 -4.08 18.54 9.87
C GLY A 340 -4.46 18.64 8.38
N ARG A 341 -4.19 19.78 7.71
CA ARG A 341 -4.42 19.91 6.27
C ARG A 341 -3.46 19.01 5.50
N LEU A 342 -3.96 18.38 4.43
CA LEU A 342 -3.17 17.48 3.59
C LEU A 342 -2.01 18.22 2.93
N ALA A 343 -0.79 17.75 3.16
CA ALA A 343 0.44 18.27 2.58
C ALA A 343 1.17 17.24 1.71
N GLY A 344 0.91 15.93 1.91
CA GLY A 344 1.61 14.90 1.18
C GLY A 344 1.17 13.48 1.58
N ILE A 345 1.80 12.50 0.94
CA ILE A 345 1.70 11.09 1.28
C ILE A 345 3.07 10.43 1.13
N ILE A 346 3.44 9.58 2.08
CA ILE A 346 4.68 8.83 2.07
C ILE A 346 4.35 7.34 2.15
N THR A 347 4.89 6.56 1.21
CA THR A 347 4.76 5.10 1.19
C THR A 347 6.06 4.44 1.67
N LEU A 348 5.98 3.17 2.04
CA LEU A 348 7.19 2.41 2.39
C LEU A 348 8.12 2.22 1.18
N SER A 349 7.57 2.29 -0.05
CA SER A 349 8.37 2.27 -1.28
C SER A 349 9.27 3.49 -1.38
N ASP A 350 8.75 4.68 -1.04
CA ASP A 350 9.51 5.93 -1.08
C ASP A 350 10.66 5.89 -0.07
N VAL A 351 10.36 5.41 1.14
CA VAL A 351 11.38 5.26 2.20
C VAL A 351 12.43 4.24 1.81
N LEU A 352 12.03 3.08 1.29
CA LEU A 352 12.95 2.02 0.91
C LEU A 352 13.85 2.45 -0.26
N ARG A 353 13.27 3.15 -1.26
CA ARG A 353 14.03 3.70 -2.40
C ARG A 353 15.11 4.66 -1.91
N TYR A 354 14.77 5.57 -1.03
CA TYR A 354 15.73 6.53 -0.48
C TYR A 354 16.86 5.83 0.30
N VAL A 355 16.52 4.87 1.17
CA VAL A 355 17.52 4.16 2.02
C VAL A 355 18.47 3.30 1.19
N VAL A 356 17.93 2.57 0.21
CA VAL A 356 18.75 1.70 -0.67
C VAL A 356 19.61 2.52 -1.62
N GLY A 357 19.12 3.69 -2.03
CA GLY A 357 19.71 4.53 -3.06
C GLY A 357 19.29 4.06 -4.45
N ASP A 358 18.84 4.99 -5.25
CA ASP A 358 18.61 4.76 -6.68
C ASP A 358 19.92 5.06 -7.42
N ASP A 359 20.64 4.03 -7.84
CA ASP A 359 21.64 4.15 -8.92
C ASP A 359 20.96 4.31 -10.30
N MET A 360 19.73 4.84 -10.29
CA MET A 360 18.85 5.00 -11.44
C MET A 360 18.99 6.37 -12.12
N ASP A 361 20.21 6.90 -12.23
CA ASP A 361 20.48 8.04 -13.13
C ASP A 361 20.32 7.67 -14.63
N SER A 362 19.77 6.49 -14.96
CA SER A 362 19.71 6.01 -16.35
C SER A 362 18.33 5.62 -16.89
N VAL A 363 17.23 5.77 -16.13
CA VAL A 363 15.90 5.53 -16.70
C VAL A 363 14.94 6.65 -16.31
N SER A 364 14.86 7.67 -17.15
CA SER A 364 13.76 8.63 -17.17
C SER A 364 12.44 7.87 -17.29
N PRO A 365 11.37 8.25 -16.56
CA PRO A 365 10.06 7.67 -16.79
C PRO A 365 9.65 8.02 -18.22
N GLN A 366 9.64 7.01 -19.10
CA GLN A 366 9.01 7.16 -20.40
C GLN A 366 7.55 7.51 -20.17
N SER A 367 7.24 8.77 -20.43
CA SER A 367 5.88 9.24 -20.60
C SER A 367 5.18 8.31 -21.59
N ALA A 368 4.06 7.74 -21.14
CA ALA A 368 3.17 6.99 -22.02
C ALA A 368 2.87 7.83 -23.27
N PRO A 369 2.97 7.28 -24.49
CA PRO A 369 2.67 8.04 -25.69
C PRO A 369 1.18 8.42 -25.69
N ALA A 370 0.93 9.73 -25.67
CA ALA A 370 -0.38 10.28 -25.96
C ALA A 370 -0.79 9.80 -27.36
N GLN A 371 -1.82 8.96 -27.43
CA GLN A 371 -2.44 8.57 -28.69
C GLN A 371 -3.07 9.83 -29.32
N GLN A 372 -2.41 10.35 -30.35
CA GLN A 372 -3.03 11.27 -31.29
C GLN A 372 -4.14 10.52 -32.01
N LEU A 373 -5.39 10.88 -31.73
CA LEU A 373 -6.53 10.56 -32.58
C LEU A 373 -6.37 11.35 -33.87
N GLY A 374 -5.84 10.67 -34.89
CA GLY A 374 -5.82 11.18 -36.26
C GLY A 374 -7.22 11.23 -36.81
N ASN A 375 -7.71 12.43 -37.09
CA ASN A 375 -8.83 12.69 -37.98
C ASN A 375 -8.45 12.30 -39.42
N GLU A 376 -8.89 11.15 -39.88
CA GLU A 376 -8.96 10.88 -41.31
C GLU A 376 -10.31 11.38 -41.86
N SER A 377 -10.27 12.56 -42.46
CA SER A 377 -11.34 13.11 -43.29
C SER A 377 -11.40 12.33 -44.59
N SER A 378 -12.55 11.76 -44.84
CA SER A 378 -13.01 11.16 -46.08
C SER A 378 -12.84 12.11 -47.29
N GLN A 379 -12.04 11.73 -48.27
CA GLN A 379 -12.18 12.22 -49.63
C GLN A 379 -12.70 11.07 -50.52
N GLN A 380 -13.95 11.23 -50.91
CA GLN A 380 -14.55 10.49 -52.02
C GLN A 380 -13.90 10.94 -53.31
N ASN A 381 -13.38 10.03 -54.10
CA ASN A 381 -13.18 10.21 -55.55
C ASN A 381 -13.97 9.12 -56.28
N SER A 382 -14.95 9.58 -57.08
CA SER A 382 -15.66 8.78 -58.03
C SER A 382 -14.84 8.62 -59.33
N PRO A 383 -14.93 7.48 -60.00
CA PRO A 383 -14.31 7.30 -61.33
C PRO A 383 -15.30 7.67 -62.45
N THR A 384 -14.77 8.27 -63.48
CA THR A 384 -15.25 8.25 -64.85
C THR A 384 -14.87 6.95 -65.54
#